data_39a882842025aca3326ecc70d80adba4
#
_entry.id   39a882842025aca3326ecc70d80adba4
#
_cell.length_a   1.000
_cell.length_b   1.000
_cell.length_c   1.000
_cell.angle_alpha   90.00
_cell.angle_beta   90.00
_cell.angle_gamma   90.00
#
_symmetry.space_group_name_H-M   'P 1'
#
loop_
_entity.id
_entity.type
_entity.pdbx_description
1 polymer ?
#
loop_
_entity_poly.entity_id
_entity_poly.type
_entity_poly.pdbx_seq_one_letter_code
_entity_poly.pdbx_strand_id
1 'polypeptide(L)'
;YLASLGSGAGTSAAEVRAVFGSERRVSDAVLQSELALMAGARGSVIRSVAGALKDEINQVKETLDLASQGVADTDYPGVAGGLRRIASTLEMVSKEHEANLLRERAAKVAEWSSDVDADSADFHALVDDLLAAENTVASLERSLAPSDDVRRDATNASISLYQ
;
A
#
# COMPACT_ATOMS: atom_id res chain seq x y z
N TYR A 1 48.06 -11.70 -45.58
CA TYR A 1 47.18 -12.55 -44.76
C TYR A 1 46.73 -11.81 -43.46
N LEU A 2 47.70 -11.26 -42.73
CA LEU A 2 47.41 -10.47 -41.51
C LEU A 2 46.64 -9.19 -41.80
N ALA A 3 46.87 -8.50 -42.90
CA ALA A 3 46.13 -7.33 -43.33
C ALA A 3 44.65 -7.63 -43.62
N SER A 4 44.34 -8.79 -44.20
CA SER A 4 42.99 -9.26 -44.44
C SER A 4 42.20 -9.51 -43.17
N LEU A 5 42.82 -10.10 -42.16
CA LEU A 5 42.23 -10.30 -40.83
C LEU A 5 41.98 -8.98 -40.09
N GLY A 6 42.87 -8.02 -40.19
CA GLY A 6 42.74 -6.70 -39.60
C GLY A 6 41.55 -5.91 -40.19
N SER A 7 41.35 -5.98 -41.50
CA SER A 7 40.22 -5.35 -42.19
C SER A 7 38.86 -5.96 -41.78
N GLY A 8 38.80 -7.29 -41.70
CA GLY A 8 37.59 -7.98 -41.24
C GLY A 8 37.23 -7.67 -39.77
N ALA A 9 38.22 -7.56 -38.90
CA ALA A 9 38.02 -7.20 -37.53
C ALA A 9 37.46 -5.80 -37.33
N GLY A 10 37.87 -4.81 -38.14
CA GLY A 10 37.35 -3.45 -38.08
C GLY A 10 35.86 -3.34 -38.47
N THR A 11 35.44 -4.02 -39.53
CA THR A 11 34.05 -4.10 -39.99
C THR A 11 33.16 -4.80 -38.94
N SER A 12 33.63 -5.92 -38.42
CA SER A 12 32.93 -6.68 -37.39
C SER A 12 32.70 -5.89 -36.12
N ALA A 13 33.65 -5.05 -35.67
CA ALA A 13 33.48 -4.19 -34.48
C ALA A 13 32.39 -3.13 -34.67
N ALA A 14 32.26 -2.54 -35.84
CA ALA A 14 31.20 -1.58 -36.13
C ALA A 14 29.81 -2.22 -36.15
N GLU A 15 29.66 -3.40 -36.74
CA GLU A 15 28.43 -4.18 -36.75
C GLU A 15 28.00 -4.61 -35.33
N VAL A 16 28.94 -5.09 -34.51
CA VAL A 16 28.70 -5.47 -33.12
C VAL A 16 28.20 -4.27 -32.30
N ARG A 17 28.76 -3.09 -32.45
CA ARG A 17 28.28 -1.87 -31.79
C ARG A 17 26.85 -1.50 -32.18
N ALA A 18 26.46 -1.63 -33.43
CA ALA A 18 25.12 -1.39 -33.89
C ALA A 18 24.10 -2.38 -33.28
N VAL A 19 24.43 -3.65 -33.21
CA VAL A 19 23.63 -4.71 -32.59
C VAL A 19 23.47 -4.47 -31.08
N PHE A 20 24.54 -4.17 -30.35
CA PHE A 20 24.49 -3.86 -28.93
C PHE A 20 23.66 -2.62 -28.62
N GLY A 21 23.73 -1.58 -29.43
CA GLY A 21 22.89 -0.40 -29.27
C GLY A 21 21.41 -0.70 -29.47
N SER A 22 21.06 -1.55 -30.40
CA SER A 22 19.70 -2.03 -30.64
C SER A 22 19.16 -2.90 -29.47
N GLU A 23 19.96 -3.85 -29.03
CA GLU A 23 19.62 -4.71 -27.89
C GLU A 23 19.41 -3.92 -26.59
N ARG A 24 20.23 -2.91 -26.34
CA ARG A 24 20.06 -2.01 -25.20
C ARG A 24 18.71 -1.30 -25.19
N ARG A 25 18.27 -0.78 -26.32
CA ARG A 25 16.96 -0.11 -26.45
C ARG A 25 15.81 -1.06 -26.20
N VAL A 26 15.88 -2.26 -26.75
CA VAL A 26 14.87 -3.31 -26.53
C VAL A 26 14.86 -3.75 -25.06
N SER A 27 16.03 -3.93 -24.46
CA SER A 27 16.14 -4.28 -23.05
C SER A 27 15.59 -3.21 -22.12
N ASP A 28 15.84 -1.93 -22.38
CA ASP A 28 15.31 -0.83 -21.60
C ASP A 28 13.77 -0.74 -21.73
N ALA A 29 13.22 -0.93 -22.91
CA ALA A 29 11.78 -0.95 -23.13
C ALA A 29 11.09 -2.12 -22.43
N VAL A 30 11.68 -3.32 -22.48
CA VAL A 30 11.19 -4.50 -21.76
C VAL A 30 11.26 -4.29 -20.25
N LEU A 31 12.39 -3.76 -19.74
CA LEU A 31 12.57 -3.46 -18.32
C LEU A 31 11.53 -2.43 -17.82
N GLN A 32 11.31 -1.36 -18.56
CA GLN A 32 10.28 -0.36 -18.22
C GLN A 32 8.88 -0.95 -18.25
N SER A 33 8.58 -1.82 -19.21
CA SER A 33 7.32 -2.54 -19.31
C SER A 33 7.10 -3.46 -18.11
N GLU A 34 8.13 -4.23 -17.72
CA GLU A 34 8.10 -5.10 -16.53
C GLU A 34 7.94 -4.28 -15.24
N LEU A 35 8.66 -3.18 -15.09
CA LEU A 35 8.53 -2.28 -13.94
C LEU A 35 7.12 -1.67 -13.86
N ALA A 36 6.53 -1.29 -14.98
CA ALA A 36 5.14 -0.79 -15.03
C ALA A 36 4.13 -1.87 -14.63
N LEU A 37 4.31 -3.11 -15.08
CA LEU A 37 3.49 -4.26 -14.68
C LEU A 37 3.61 -4.56 -13.19
N MET A 38 4.82 -4.56 -12.66
CA MET A 38 5.09 -4.76 -11.23
C MET A 38 4.48 -3.63 -10.38
N ALA A 39 4.59 -2.39 -10.81
CA ALA A 39 3.97 -1.24 -10.14
C ALA A 39 2.45 -1.33 -10.16
N GLY A 40 1.84 -1.75 -11.26
CA GLY A 40 0.40 -1.99 -11.39
C GLY A 40 -0.08 -3.12 -10.49
N ALA A 41 0.64 -4.24 -10.46
CA ALA A 41 0.35 -5.37 -9.59
C ALA A 41 0.47 -4.98 -8.11
N ARG A 42 1.51 -4.25 -7.75
CA ARG A 42 1.73 -3.74 -6.39
C ARG A 42 0.60 -2.80 -5.97
N GLY A 43 0.20 -1.87 -6.84
CA GLY A 43 -0.91 -0.97 -6.61
C GLY A 43 -2.24 -1.70 -6.42
N SER A 44 -2.49 -2.76 -7.20
CA SER A 44 -3.67 -3.60 -7.05
C SER A 44 -3.68 -4.35 -5.70
N VAL A 45 -2.55 -4.90 -5.29
CA VAL A 45 -2.40 -5.57 -3.98
C VAL A 45 -2.64 -4.58 -2.83
N ILE A 46 -2.01 -3.41 -2.87
CA ILE A 46 -2.19 -2.38 -1.81
C ILE A 46 -3.65 -1.92 -1.75
N ARG A 47 -4.31 -1.75 -2.88
CA ARG A 47 -5.74 -1.38 -2.94
C ARG A 47 -6.63 -2.47 -2.32
N SER A 48 -6.36 -3.73 -2.62
CA SER A 48 -7.06 -4.87 -2.03
C SER A 48 -6.85 -4.96 -0.52
N VAL A 49 -5.61 -4.76 -0.06
CA VAL A 49 -5.24 -4.72 1.36
C VAL A 49 -5.94 -3.54 2.06
N ALA A 50 -5.95 -2.36 1.46
CA ALA A 50 -6.65 -1.19 2.01
C ALA A 50 -8.15 -1.43 2.14
N GLY A 51 -8.78 -2.09 1.17
CA GLY A 51 -10.19 -2.49 1.24
C GLY A 51 -10.46 -3.45 2.39
N ALA A 52 -9.64 -4.50 2.52
CA ALA A 52 -9.77 -5.47 3.61
C ALA A 52 -9.56 -4.81 4.99
N LEU A 53 -8.60 -3.89 5.12
CA LEU A 53 -8.38 -3.12 6.34
C LEU A 53 -9.58 -2.25 6.70
N LYS A 54 -10.18 -1.57 5.74
CA LYS A 54 -11.39 -0.78 5.96
C LYS A 54 -12.54 -1.61 6.49
N ASP A 55 -12.78 -2.76 5.88
CA ASP A 55 -13.86 -3.66 6.30
C ASP A 55 -13.65 -4.15 7.73
N GLU A 56 -12.43 -4.55 8.08
CA GLU A 56 -12.08 -5.00 9.43
C GLU A 56 -12.19 -3.87 10.46
N ILE A 57 -11.71 -2.67 10.14
CA ILE A 57 -11.83 -1.49 11.00
C ILE A 57 -13.30 -1.14 11.23
N ASN A 58 -14.12 -1.15 10.19
CA ASN A 58 -15.56 -0.87 10.30
C ASN A 58 -16.26 -1.88 11.18
N GLN A 59 -15.94 -3.16 11.05
CA GLN A 59 -16.51 -4.22 11.88
C GLN A 59 -16.18 -4.03 13.36
N VAL A 60 -14.95 -3.66 13.68
CA VAL A 60 -14.54 -3.34 15.06
C VAL A 60 -15.26 -2.09 15.56
N LYS A 61 -15.35 -1.04 14.75
CA LYS A 61 -16.06 0.21 15.09
C LYS A 61 -17.53 -0.03 15.37
N GLU A 62 -18.21 -0.83 14.57
CA GLU A 62 -19.62 -1.20 14.79
C GLU A 62 -19.82 -1.92 16.13
N THR A 63 -18.93 -2.83 16.48
CA THR A 63 -18.97 -3.53 17.76
C THR A 63 -18.77 -2.57 18.92
N LEU A 64 -17.83 -1.62 18.80
CA LEU A 64 -17.59 -0.61 19.83
C LEU A 64 -18.73 0.41 19.95
N ASP A 65 -19.37 0.75 18.84
CA ASP A 65 -20.53 1.64 18.83
C ASP A 65 -21.70 1.00 19.60
N LEU A 66 -21.98 -0.27 19.37
CA LEU A 66 -22.96 -1.03 20.14
C LEU A 66 -22.62 -1.08 21.63
N ALA A 67 -21.35 -1.27 21.97
CA ALA A 67 -20.88 -1.24 23.35
C ALA A 67 -21.13 0.14 24.00
N SER A 68 -20.86 1.22 23.29
CA SER A 68 -21.09 2.59 23.77
C SER A 68 -22.58 2.91 24.02
N GLN A 69 -23.47 2.22 23.30
CA GLN A 69 -24.92 2.33 23.48
C GLN A 69 -25.47 1.45 24.63
N GLY A 70 -24.58 0.78 25.36
CA GLY A 70 -24.95 -0.06 26.50
C GLY A 70 -25.57 -1.41 26.10
N VAL A 71 -25.29 -1.89 24.89
CA VAL A 71 -25.70 -3.23 24.47
C VAL A 71 -24.94 -4.26 25.30
N ALA A 72 -25.68 -5.08 26.03
CA ALA A 72 -25.11 -6.15 26.83
C ALA A 72 -24.43 -7.19 25.95
N ASP A 73 -23.41 -7.87 26.47
CA ASP A 73 -22.66 -8.94 25.80
C ASP A 73 -21.82 -8.49 24.61
N THR A 74 -21.13 -7.35 24.72
CA THR A 74 -20.12 -6.96 23.74
C THR A 74 -18.99 -7.98 23.66
N ASP A 75 -18.69 -8.46 22.45
CA ASP A 75 -17.63 -9.42 22.19
C ASP A 75 -16.25 -8.74 22.14
N TYR A 76 -15.71 -8.38 23.31
CA TYR A 76 -14.35 -7.82 23.41
C TYR A 76 -13.25 -8.77 22.96
N PRO A 77 -13.31 -10.08 23.20
CA PRO A 77 -12.38 -11.02 22.58
C PRO A 77 -12.39 -10.99 21.05
N GLY A 78 -13.57 -10.82 20.46
CA GLY A 78 -13.72 -10.62 19.01
C GLY A 78 -13.10 -9.32 18.52
N VAL A 79 -13.28 -8.23 19.28
CA VAL A 79 -12.61 -6.93 19.03
C VAL A 79 -11.10 -7.10 19.07
N ALA A 80 -10.55 -7.75 20.09
CA ALA A 80 -9.12 -8.03 20.19
C ALA A 80 -8.60 -8.85 19.01
N GLY A 81 -9.35 -9.84 18.56
CA GLY A 81 -9.07 -10.62 17.35
C GLY A 81 -9.02 -9.74 16.10
N GLY A 82 -9.99 -8.85 15.93
CA GLY A 82 -10.03 -7.86 14.85
C GLY A 82 -8.82 -6.94 14.83
N LEU A 83 -8.45 -6.41 15.99
CA LEU A 83 -7.24 -5.56 16.13
C LEU A 83 -5.96 -6.30 15.74
N ARG A 84 -5.82 -7.57 16.08
CA ARG A 84 -4.68 -8.40 15.69
C ARG A 84 -4.63 -8.65 14.19
N ARG A 85 -5.78 -8.86 13.55
CA ARG A 85 -5.87 -9.01 12.08
C ARG A 85 -5.48 -7.72 11.37
N ILE A 86 -5.98 -6.57 11.82
CA ILE A 86 -5.60 -5.24 11.31
C ILE A 86 -4.09 -5.05 11.46
N ALA A 87 -3.52 -5.34 12.63
CA ALA A 87 -2.10 -5.21 12.89
C ALA A 87 -1.25 -6.08 11.95
N SER A 88 -1.61 -7.33 11.76
CA SER A 88 -0.90 -8.24 10.85
C SER A 88 -0.94 -7.75 9.40
N THR A 89 -2.05 -7.19 8.98
CA THR A 89 -2.20 -6.63 7.62
C THR A 89 -1.40 -5.34 7.46
N LEU A 90 -1.36 -4.47 8.48
CA LEU A 90 -0.53 -3.26 8.48
C LEU A 90 0.96 -3.58 8.40
N GLU A 91 1.40 -4.62 9.09
CA GLU A 91 2.79 -5.10 9.02
C GLU A 91 3.17 -5.52 7.59
N MET A 92 2.27 -6.18 6.86
CA MET A 92 2.48 -6.56 5.46
C MET A 92 2.74 -5.37 4.54
N VAL A 93 2.23 -4.19 4.88
CA VAL A 93 2.43 -2.96 4.13
C VAL A 93 3.47 -2.03 4.77
N SER A 94 4.35 -2.59 5.60
CA SER A 94 5.45 -1.89 6.26
C SER A 94 5.02 -0.78 7.23
N LYS A 95 3.88 -0.96 7.89
CA LYS A 95 3.34 -0.09 8.94
C LYS A 95 3.52 -0.74 10.31
N GLU A 96 4.76 -1.07 10.63
CA GLU A 96 5.12 -1.83 11.84
C GLU A 96 4.80 -1.07 13.14
N HIS A 97 4.97 0.23 13.14
CA HIS A 97 4.69 1.05 14.32
C HIS A 97 3.21 1.00 14.70
N GLU A 98 2.35 1.24 13.73
CA GLU A 98 0.89 1.18 13.90
C GLU A 98 0.42 -0.24 14.23
N ALA A 99 1.03 -1.24 13.62
CA ALA A 99 0.76 -2.65 13.92
C ALA A 99 1.07 -3.01 15.38
N ASN A 100 2.20 -2.55 15.91
CA ASN A 100 2.58 -2.79 17.29
C ASN A 100 1.65 -2.11 18.30
N LEU A 101 1.25 -0.86 18.02
CA LEU A 101 0.27 -0.17 18.85
C LEU A 101 -1.06 -0.93 18.94
N LEU A 102 -1.55 -1.44 17.81
CA LEU A 102 -2.79 -2.22 17.78
C LEU A 102 -2.65 -3.57 18.48
N ARG A 103 -1.49 -4.21 18.42
CA ARG A 103 -1.24 -5.46 19.18
C ARG A 103 -1.24 -5.23 20.68
N GLU A 104 -0.61 -4.16 21.15
CA GLU A 104 -0.63 -3.77 22.55
C GLU A 104 -2.06 -3.47 23.02
N ARG A 105 -2.82 -2.73 22.19
CA ARG A 105 -4.23 -2.47 22.46
C ARG A 105 -5.05 -3.75 22.51
N ALA A 106 -4.85 -4.66 21.58
CA ALA A 106 -5.54 -5.95 21.53
C ALA A 106 -5.32 -6.78 22.79
N ALA A 107 -4.10 -6.77 23.33
CA ALA A 107 -3.79 -7.47 24.57
C ALA A 107 -4.61 -6.89 25.76
N LYS A 108 -4.76 -5.58 25.84
CA LYS A 108 -5.58 -4.92 26.87
C LYS A 108 -7.06 -5.23 26.68
N VAL A 109 -7.57 -5.11 25.47
CA VAL A 109 -8.98 -5.36 25.15
C VAL A 109 -9.39 -6.80 25.42
N ALA A 110 -8.49 -7.75 25.20
CA ALA A 110 -8.73 -9.17 25.47
C ALA A 110 -9.05 -9.45 26.96
N GLU A 111 -8.60 -8.58 27.86
CA GLU A 111 -8.85 -8.67 29.30
C GLU A 111 -10.15 -7.96 29.75
N TRP A 112 -10.81 -7.25 28.83
CA TRP A 112 -12.01 -6.51 29.14
C TRP A 112 -13.21 -7.44 29.34
N SER A 113 -14.03 -7.09 30.33
CA SER A 113 -15.31 -7.72 30.60
C SER A 113 -16.47 -6.87 30.08
N SER A 114 -17.68 -7.40 30.12
CA SER A 114 -18.89 -6.74 29.60
C SER A 114 -19.29 -5.46 30.35
N ASP A 115 -18.66 -5.17 31.46
CA ASP A 115 -18.89 -4.00 32.31
C ASP A 115 -17.87 -2.86 32.09
N VAL A 116 -17.09 -2.92 31.02
CA VAL A 116 -16.17 -1.84 30.67
C VAL A 116 -16.96 -0.58 30.35
N ASP A 117 -16.57 0.51 31.01
CA ASP A 117 -17.18 1.83 30.81
C ASP A 117 -16.72 2.45 29.48
N ALA A 118 -17.67 2.75 28.61
CA ALA A 118 -17.42 3.44 27.35
C ALA A 118 -16.82 4.85 27.51
N ASP A 119 -17.02 5.46 28.69
CA ASP A 119 -16.43 6.76 29.04
C ASP A 119 -15.00 6.62 29.61
N SER A 120 -14.49 5.41 29.74
CA SER A 120 -13.14 5.18 30.26
C SER A 120 -12.06 5.70 29.30
N ALA A 121 -10.93 6.14 29.86
CA ALA A 121 -9.78 6.58 29.07
C ALA A 121 -9.23 5.48 28.14
N ASP A 122 -9.29 4.22 28.55
CA ASP A 122 -8.85 3.08 27.76
C ASP A 122 -9.75 2.82 26.55
N PHE A 123 -11.06 3.00 26.70
CA PHE A 123 -12.02 2.90 25.60
C PHE A 123 -11.79 4.01 24.57
N HIS A 124 -11.62 5.26 25.03
CA HIS A 124 -11.31 6.38 24.14
C HIS A 124 -9.97 6.19 23.42
N ALA A 125 -8.95 5.69 24.11
CA ALA A 125 -7.65 5.40 23.50
C ALA A 125 -7.75 4.31 22.41
N LEU A 126 -8.63 3.32 22.59
CA LEU A 126 -8.92 2.33 21.55
C LEU A 126 -9.56 2.96 20.31
N VAL A 127 -10.53 3.85 20.50
CA VAL A 127 -11.18 4.57 19.40
C VAL A 127 -10.16 5.45 18.66
N ASP A 128 -9.28 6.14 19.38
CA ASP A 128 -8.21 6.95 18.79
C ASP A 128 -7.23 6.10 17.98
N ASP A 129 -6.85 4.93 18.47
CA ASP A 129 -5.98 4.00 17.75
C ASP A 129 -6.64 3.49 16.45
N LEU A 130 -7.94 3.24 16.47
CA LEU A 130 -8.70 2.87 15.26
C LEU A 130 -8.79 4.01 14.24
N LEU A 131 -9.00 5.24 14.70
CA LEU A 131 -8.99 6.42 13.83
C LEU A 131 -7.60 6.64 13.21
N ALA A 132 -6.54 6.42 13.97
CA ALA A 132 -5.18 6.45 13.46
C ALA A 132 -4.93 5.38 12.39
N ALA A 133 -5.42 4.16 12.60
CA ALA A 133 -5.36 3.09 11.61
C ALA A 133 -6.15 3.44 10.34
N GLU A 134 -7.33 4.02 10.48
CA GLU A 134 -8.16 4.50 9.37
C GLU A 134 -7.44 5.58 8.54
N ASN A 135 -6.78 6.52 9.20
CA ASN A 135 -5.95 7.53 8.54
C ASN A 135 -4.75 6.91 7.80
N THR A 136 -4.14 5.88 8.36
CA THR A 136 -3.05 5.13 7.72
C THR A 136 -3.54 4.46 6.44
N VAL A 137 -4.71 3.83 6.46
CA VAL A 137 -5.34 3.22 5.28
C VAL A 137 -5.64 4.28 4.21
N ALA A 138 -6.21 5.41 4.60
CA ALA A 138 -6.46 6.53 3.69
C ALA A 138 -5.17 7.07 3.06
N SER A 139 -4.08 7.10 3.81
CA SER A 139 -2.75 7.47 3.31
C SER A 139 -2.22 6.47 2.29
N LEU A 140 -2.41 5.17 2.51
CA LEU A 140 -2.06 4.11 1.55
C LEU A 140 -2.82 4.28 0.22
N GLU A 141 -4.10 4.56 0.28
CA GLU A 141 -4.92 4.79 -0.92
C GLU A 141 -4.49 6.05 -1.69
N ARG A 142 -4.19 7.13 -0.98
CA ARG A 142 -3.69 8.36 -1.60
C ARG A 142 -2.34 8.17 -2.29
N SER A 143 -1.49 7.30 -1.76
CA SER A 143 -0.20 6.99 -2.38
C SER A 143 -0.34 6.28 -3.74
N LEU A 144 -1.50 5.68 -4.00
CA LEU A 144 -1.83 5.00 -5.26
C LEU A 144 -2.54 5.92 -6.27
N ALA A 145 -3.03 7.09 -5.83
CA ALA A 145 -3.65 8.06 -6.73
C ALA A 145 -2.57 8.66 -7.65
N PRO A 146 -2.84 8.79 -8.95
CA PRO A 146 -1.94 9.52 -9.84
C PRO A 146 -1.80 10.96 -9.32
N SER A 147 -0.56 11.42 -9.24
CA SER A 147 -0.27 12.79 -8.81
C SER A 147 -1.03 13.78 -9.72
N ASP A 148 -1.69 14.75 -9.14
CA ASP A 148 -2.43 15.78 -9.88
C ASP A 148 -1.52 16.57 -10.84
N ASP A 149 -0.22 16.59 -10.59
CA ASP A 149 0.77 17.21 -11.48
C ASP A 149 0.81 16.55 -12.88
N VAL A 150 0.71 15.22 -12.95
CA VAL A 150 0.66 14.51 -14.23
C VAL A 150 -0.61 14.85 -15.01
N ARG A 151 -1.71 15.07 -14.32
CA ARG A 151 -2.96 15.51 -14.96
C ARG A 151 -2.89 16.93 -15.49
N ARG A 152 -2.25 17.84 -14.76
CA ARG A 152 -2.07 19.23 -15.19
C ARG A 152 -1.19 19.32 -16.43
N ASP A 153 -0.11 18.57 -16.47
CA ASP A 153 0.79 18.51 -17.62
C ASP A 153 0.10 17.94 -18.87
N ALA A 154 -0.67 16.87 -18.72
CA ALA A 154 -1.45 16.29 -19.80
C ALA A 154 -2.53 17.25 -20.33
N THR A 155 -3.19 17.99 -19.46
CA THR A 155 -4.21 18.98 -19.82
C THR A 155 -3.57 20.18 -20.53
N ASN A 156 -2.44 20.67 -20.03
CA ASN A 156 -1.71 21.78 -20.65
C ASN A 156 -1.16 21.40 -22.02
N ALA A 157 -0.63 20.20 -22.17
CA ALA A 157 -0.16 19.68 -23.46
C ALA A 157 -1.30 19.58 -24.49
N SER A 158 -2.48 19.14 -24.07
CA SER A 158 -3.67 19.06 -24.95
C SER A 158 -4.16 20.44 -25.38
N ILE A 159 -4.18 21.43 -24.50
CA ILE A 159 -4.58 22.81 -24.82
C ILE A 159 -3.57 23.44 -25.76
N SER A 160 -2.28 23.21 -25.61
CA SER A 160 -1.23 23.73 -26.47
C SER A 160 -1.33 23.21 -27.91
N LEU A 161 -1.83 21.99 -28.12
CA LEU A 161 -2.00 21.39 -29.45
C LEU A 161 -3.15 22.03 -30.24
N TYR A 162 -4.13 22.68 -29.62
CA TYR A 162 -5.28 23.32 -30.25
C TYR A 162 -5.10 24.82 -30.49
N GLN A 163 -3.97 25.39 -30.09
CA GLN A 163 -3.60 26.79 -30.39
C GLN A 163 -2.59 26.89 -31.53
#